data_489ac0ec1fc6a66fc68321f2d77c1ab9
#
_entry.id   489ac0ec1fc6a66fc68321f2d77c1ab9
#
_cell.length_a   1.000
_cell.length_b   1.000
_cell.length_c   1.000
_cell.angle_alpha   90.00
_cell.angle_beta   90.00
_cell.angle_gamma   90.00
#
_symmetry.space_group_name_H-M   'P 1'
#
loop_
_entity.id
_entity.type
_entity.pdbx_description
1 polymer ?
#
loop_
_entity_poly.entity_id
_entity_poly.type
_entity_poly.pdbx_seq_one_letter_code
_entity_poly.pdbx_strand_id
1 'polypeptide(L)'
;MSAITATVQWSETEPPAVVSTCHELDQALHQVAARCPPGRPIIVAIYVHGYQVRIGVGLHESFVHVEHPKSDASESCLITVGGGQAQRGIVFYFLDTRPTEIPQHNLIPTSQAREIVREFFETGRRSTNVQWEELR
;
A
#
# COMPACT_ATOMS: atom_id res chain seq x y z
N MET A 1 -13.35 0.26 24.46
CA MET A 1 -12.37 -0.01 23.41
C MET A 1 -13.01 0.19 22.06
N SER A 2 -12.53 1.14 21.29
CA SER A 2 -13.02 1.30 19.92
C SER A 2 -12.30 0.29 19.03
N ALA A 3 -13.08 -0.48 18.28
CA ALA A 3 -12.52 -1.38 17.30
C ALA A 3 -12.03 -0.58 16.10
N ILE A 4 -10.82 -0.89 15.64
CA ILE A 4 -10.27 -0.30 14.42
C ILE A 4 -10.83 -1.10 13.25
N THR A 5 -11.33 -0.41 12.26
CA THR A 5 -11.78 -1.05 11.02
C THR A 5 -11.10 -0.39 9.84
N ALA A 6 -10.83 -1.18 8.81
CA ALA A 6 -10.30 -0.69 7.56
C ALA A 6 -11.14 -1.23 6.41
N THR A 7 -11.22 -0.45 5.34
CA THR A 7 -11.87 -0.87 4.11
C THR A 7 -10.78 -1.15 3.09
N VAL A 8 -10.78 -2.34 2.51
CA VAL A 8 -9.79 -2.80 1.55
C VAL A 8 -10.46 -2.90 0.18
N GLN A 9 -9.93 -2.17 -0.79
CA GLN A 9 -10.50 -2.11 -2.14
C GLN A 9 -9.40 -2.31 -3.17
N TRP A 10 -9.68 -3.16 -4.17
CA TRP A 10 -8.71 -3.45 -5.24
C TRP A 10 -9.32 -3.40 -6.64
N SER A 11 -10.62 -3.24 -6.73
CA SER A 11 -11.32 -3.20 -8.01
C SER A 11 -12.61 -2.41 -7.87
N GLU A 12 -12.98 -1.71 -8.94
CA GLU A 12 -14.25 -0.98 -8.98
C GLU A 12 -15.44 -1.92 -9.15
N THR A 13 -15.21 -3.14 -9.62
CA THR A 13 -16.26 -4.10 -9.92
C THR A 13 -16.52 -5.07 -8.78
N GLU A 14 -15.63 -5.15 -7.78
CA GLU A 14 -15.81 -6.02 -6.63
C GLU A 14 -16.10 -5.19 -5.38
N PRO A 15 -16.96 -5.69 -4.48
CA PRO A 15 -17.25 -4.97 -3.25
C PRO A 15 -16.00 -4.89 -2.37
N PRO A 16 -15.76 -3.78 -1.70
CA PRO A 16 -14.65 -3.66 -0.78
C PRO A 16 -14.83 -4.59 0.42
N ALA A 17 -13.72 -5.07 0.96
CA ALA A 17 -13.72 -5.89 2.17
C ALA A 17 -13.53 -4.99 3.38
N VAL A 18 -14.28 -5.25 4.45
CA VAL A 18 -14.10 -4.56 5.72
C VAL A 18 -13.37 -5.50 6.66
N VAL A 19 -12.25 -5.04 7.22
CA VAL A 19 -11.41 -5.84 8.11
C VAL A 19 -11.28 -5.14 9.46
N SER A 20 -11.21 -5.92 10.54
CA SER A 20 -11.14 -5.41 11.90
C SER A 20 -9.90 -5.88 12.66
N THR A 21 -9.14 -6.80 12.09
CA THR A 21 -7.92 -7.33 12.70
C THR A 21 -6.80 -7.38 11.69
N CYS A 22 -5.55 -7.42 12.20
CA CYS A 22 -4.38 -7.60 11.34
C CYS A 22 -4.45 -8.91 10.58
N HIS A 23 -4.99 -9.95 11.19
CA HIS A 23 -5.13 -11.25 10.53
C HIS A 23 -6.06 -11.14 9.33
N GLU A 24 -7.21 -10.47 9.48
CA GLU A 24 -8.13 -10.25 8.38
C GLU A 24 -7.50 -9.40 7.27
N LEU A 25 -6.73 -8.38 7.66
CA LEU A 25 -6.02 -7.54 6.69
C LEU A 25 -5.02 -8.37 5.89
N ASP A 26 -4.20 -9.18 6.58
CA ASP A 26 -3.22 -10.06 5.93
C ASP A 26 -3.91 -11.03 4.97
N GLN A 27 -5.04 -11.60 5.39
CA GLN A 27 -5.79 -12.53 4.54
C GLN A 27 -6.34 -11.82 3.30
N ALA A 28 -6.86 -10.62 3.46
CA ALA A 28 -7.37 -9.86 2.32
C ALA A 28 -6.26 -9.58 1.30
N LEU A 29 -5.10 -9.15 1.76
CA LEU A 29 -3.95 -8.90 0.89
C LEU A 29 -3.47 -10.18 0.21
N HIS A 30 -3.44 -11.28 0.95
CA HIS A 30 -3.03 -12.57 0.41
C HIS A 30 -4.00 -13.04 -0.68
N GLN A 31 -5.29 -12.87 -0.48
CA GLN A 31 -6.30 -13.25 -1.46
C GLN A 31 -6.18 -12.45 -2.75
N VAL A 32 -5.92 -11.14 -2.64
CA VAL A 32 -5.71 -10.31 -3.82
C VAL A 32 -4.45 -10.75 -4.56
N ALA A 33 -3.37 -11.01 -3.83
CA ALA A 33 -2.11 -11.47 -4.43
C ALA A 33 -2.32 -12.79 -5.19
N ALA A 34 -3.12 -13.69 -4.65
CA ALA A 34 -3.40 -14.97 -5.28
C ALA A 34 -4.22 -14.85 -6.57
N ARG A 35 -4.96 -13.75 -6.71
CA ARG A 35 -5.78 -13.49 -7.90
C ARG A 35 -5.07 -12.66 -8.96
N CYS A 36 -3.86 -12.14 -8.65
CA CYS A 36 -3.13 -11.34 -9.61
C CYS A 36 -2.75 -12.18 -10.84
N PRO A 37 -3.08 -11.74 -12.05
CA PRO A 37 -2.57 -12.38 -13.23
C PRO A 37 -1.04 -12.26 -13.30
N PRO A 38 -0.34 -13.24 -13.87
CA PRO A 38 1.11 -13.13 -14.05
C PRO A 38 1.49 -11.85 -14.80
N GLY A 39 2.45 -11.11 -14.25
CA GLY A 39 2.90 -9.86 -14.86
C GLY A 39 1.98 -8.66 -14.67
N ARG A 40 0.92 -8.81 -13.87
CA ARG A 40 -0.01 -7.71 -13.59
C ARG A 40 -0.21 -7.52 -12.10
N PRO A 41 0.79 -6.98 -11.39
CA PRO A 41 0.62 -6.68 -9.97
C PRO A 41 -0.43 -5.61 -9.78
N ILE A 42 -1.14 -5.68 -8.66
CA ILE A 42 -2.30 -4.83 -8.38
C ILE A 42 -1.98 -3.88 -7.23
N ILE A 43 -2.56 -2.68 -7.30
CA ILE A 43 -2.54 -1.74 -6.18
C ILE A 43 -3.80 -1.97 -5.36
N VAL A 44 -3.61 -2.19 -4.06
CA VAL A 44 -4.71 -2.31 -3.10
C VAL A 44 -4.80 -1.03 -2.31
N ALA A 45 -5.99 -0.45 -2.25
CA ALA A 45 -6.26 0.74 -1.46
C ALA A 45 -6.87 0.32 -0.12
N ILE A 46 -6.34 0.86 0.97
CA ILE A 46 -6.79 0.59 2.33
C ILE A 46 -7.17 1.92 2.97
N TYR A 47 -8.41 2.02 3.41
CA TYR A 47 -8.92 3.24 4.07
C TYR A 47 -8.99 2.96 5.56
N VAL A 48 -8.12 3.61 6.31
CA VAL A 48 -8.01 3.41 7.76
C VAL A 48 -7.51 4.69 8.43
N HIS A 49 -8.01 4.99 9.62
CA HIS A 49 -7.61 6.16 10.41
C HIS A 49 -7.76 7.50 9.65
N GLY A 50 -8.67 7.58 8.69
CA GLY A 50 -8.83 8.78 7.87
C GLY A 50 -7.82 8.93 6.76
N TYR A 51 -6.92 7.96 6.58
CA TYR A 51 -5.91 7.93 5.53
C TYR A 51 -6.30 6.95 4.43
N GLN A 52 -5.75 7.18 3.25
CA GLN A 52 -5.74 6.20 2.18
C GLN A 52 -4.33 5.65 2.06
N VAL A 53 -4.20 4.35 2.28
CA VAL A 53 -2.92 3.64 2.17
C VAL A 53 -2.99 2.75 0.96
N ARG A 54 -1.99 2.83 0.08
CA ARG A 54 -1.90 1.96 -1.08
C ARG A 54 -0.69 1.07 -0.95
N ILE A 55 -0.85 -0.19 -1.32
CA ILE A 55 0.21 -1.19 -1.30
C ILE A 55 0.16 -1.99 -2.59
N GLY A 56 1.32 -2.31 -3.15
CA GLY A 56 1.40 -3.19 -4.32
C GLY A 56 1.41 -4.65 -3.91
N VAL A 57 0.66 -5.48 -4.62
CA VAL A 57 0.63 -6.92 -4.39
C VAL A 57 0.85 -7.66 -5.70
N GLY A 58 1.42 -8.86 -5.63
CA GLY A 58 1.62 -9.71 -6.79
C GLY A 58 3.06 -9.87 -7.24
N LEU A 59 4.00 -9.13 -6.65
CA LEU A 59 5.43 -9.24 -6.93
C LEU A 59 6.19 -9.45 -5.62
N HIS A 60 7.49 -9.71 -5.74
CA HIS A 60 8.38 -9.81 -4.57
C HIS A 60 8.70 -8.43 -3.99
N GLU A 61 8.54 -7.40 -4.79
CA GLU A 61 8.72 -6.04 -4.38
C GLU A 61 7.38 -5.33 -4.33
N SER A 62 7.31 -4.29 -3.51
CA SER A 62 6.09 -3.54 -3.29
C SER A 62 6.45 -2.11 -2.94
N PHE A 63 5.45 -1.33 -2.62
CA PHE A 63 5.60 0.03 -2.11
C PHE A 63 4.45 0.28 -1.15
N VAL A 64 4.61 1.29 -0.30
CA VAL A 64 3.51 1.78 0.52
C VAL A 64 3.39 3.28 0.30
N HIS A 65 2.20 3.71 -0.05
CA HIS A 65 1.86 5.11 -0.30
C HIS A 65 0.79 5.50 0.69
N VAL A 66 1.04 6.57 1.45
CA VAL A 66 0.11 7.05 2.48
C VAL A 66 -0.34 8.44 2.12
N GLU A 67 -1.64 8.65 2.04
CA GLU A 67 -2.22 9.93 1.68
C GLU A 67 -3.29 10.33 2.69
N HIS A 68 -3.23 11.58 3.15
CA HIS A 68 -4.27 12.16 3.99
C HIS A 68 -5.05 13.15 3.15
N PRO A 69 -6.26 12.79 2.67
CA PRO A 69 -6.96 13.57 1.65
C PRO A 69 -7.42 14.95 2.11
N LYS A 70 -7.46 15.19 3.41
CA LYS A 70 -7.93 16.47 3.96
C LYS A 70 -6.81 17.39 4.43
N SER A 71 -5.55 16.97 4.26
CA SER A 71 -4.42 17.74 4.74
C SER A 71 -3.78 18.52 3.61
N ASP A 72 -3.52 19.81 3.83
CA ASP A 72 -2.75 20.65 2.93
C ASP A 72 -1.26 20.63 3.28
N ALA A 73 -0.88 19.87 4.30
CA ALA A 73 0.51 19.80 4.73
C ALA A 73 1.37 19.11 3.66
N SER A 74 2.65 19.46 3.63
CA SER A 74 3.60 18.86 2.68
C SER A 74 3.74 17.35 2.87
N GLU A 75 3.43 16.84 4.06
CA GLU A 75 3.50 15.42 4.38
C GLU A 75 2.19 14.68 4.11
N SER A 76 1.25 15.29 3.38
CA SER A 76 -0.05 14.67 3.13
C SER A 76 0.02 13.47 2.20
N CYS A 77 1.09 13.33 1.44
CA CYS A 77 1.23 12.29 0.42
C CYS A 77 2.67 11.81 0.41
N LEU A 78 2.90 10.60 0.94
CA LEU A 78 4.24 10.04 1.11
C LEU A 78 4.31 8.64 0.53
N ILE A 79 5.49 8.29 0.01
CA ILE A 79 5.75 6.95 -0.52
C ILE A 79 7.07 6.44 0.06
N THR A 80 7.18 5.13 0.23
CA THR A 80 8.38 4.47 0.73
C THR A 80 9.57 4.69 -0.20
N VAL A 81 10.78 4.70 0.39
CA VAL A 81 12.02 4.74 -0.37
C VAL A 81 12.79 3.46 -0.05
N GLY A 82 13.12 2.71 -1.09
CA GLY A 82 13.88 1.47 -0.95
C GLY A 82 15.38 1.72 -0.89
N GLY A 83 16.12 0.69 -0.46
CA GLY A 83 17.57 0.77 -0.32
C GLY A 83 18.36 0.64 -1.62
N GLY A 84 17.69 0.40 -2.75
CA GLY A 84 18.36 0.19 -4.02
C GLY A 84 18.66 1.47 -4.76
N GLN A 85 19.57 2.27 -4.26
CA GLN A 85 19.85 3.59 -4.81
C GLN A 85 20.37 3.60 -6.25
N ALA A 86 20.91 2.49 -6.70
CA ALA A 86 21.46 2.40 -8.05
C ALA A 86 20.42 2.01 -9.09
N GLN A 87 19.22 1.63 -8.69
CA GLN A 87 18.22 1.14 -9.62
C GLN A 87 17.44 2.29 -10.23
N ARG A 88 17.55 2.38 -11.54
CA ARG A 88 16.80 3.36 -12.32
C ARG A 88 15.83 2.58 -13.18
N GLY A 89 14.59 2.66 -12.87
CA GLY A 89 13.59 1.98 -13.65
C GLY A 89 12.23 2.28 -13.11
N ILE A 90 11.25 1.78 -13.80
CA ILE A 90 9.86 1.98 -13.47
C ILE A 90 9.19 0.62 -13.52
N VAL A 91 8.37 0.34 -12.51
CA VAL A 91 7.55 -0.85 -12.47
C VAL A 91 6.11 -0.40 -12.54
N PHE A 92 5.30 -1.08 -13.35
CA PHE A 92 3.89 -0.76 -13.47
C PHE A 92 3.09 -1.64 -12.53
N TYR A 93 2.28 -1.00 -11.69
CA TYR A 93 1.27 -1.64 -10.89
C TYR A 93 -0.09 -1.16 -11.38
N PHE A 94 -1.10 -2.00 -11.28
CA PHE A 94 -2.40 -1.69 -11.85
C PHE A 94 -3.40 -1.30 -10.77
N LEU A 95 -3.88 -0.06 -10.85
CA LEU A 95 -5.00 0.38 -10.05
C LEU A 95 -6.25 0.08 -10.88
N ASP A 96 -6.89 -1.04 -10.56
CA ASP A 96 -7.94 -1.64 -11.36
C ASP A 96 -7.41 -1.97 -12.77
N THR A 97 -7.83 -1.28 -13.80
CA THR A 97 -7.34 -1.52 -15.17
C THR A 97 -6.27 -0.51 -15.60
N ARG A 98 -5.95 0.47 -14.76
CA ARG A 98 -5.03 1.55 -15.12
C ARG A 98 -3.61 1.25 -14.63
N PRO A 99 -2.63 1.26 -15.54
CA PRO A 99 -1.23 1.13 -15.12
C PRO A 99 -0.76 2.38 -14.39
N THR A 100 -0.07 2.18 -13.28
CA THR A 100 0.51 3.26 -12.48
C THR A 100 2.01 3.03 -12.41
N GLU A 101 2.78 4.05 -12.74
CA GLU A 101 4.24 3.97 -12.73
C GLU A 101 4.77 4.15 -11.31
N ILE A 102 5.55 3.17 -10.85
CA ILE A 102 6.24 3.27 -9.56
C ILE A 102 7.73 3.22 -9.84
N PRO A 103 8.48 4.28 -9.53
CA PRO A 103 9.95 4.24 -9.69
C PRO A 103 10.56 3.15 -8.83
N GLN A 104 11.60 2.50 -9.35
CA GLN A 104 12.24 1.40 -8.62
C GLN A 104 12.83 1.83 -7.29
N HIS A 105 13.27 3.07 -7.16
CA HIS A 105 13.80 3.54 -5.88
C HIS A 105 12.76 3.60 -4.76
N ASN A 106 11.48 3.53 -5.12
CA ASN A 106 10.39 3.50 -4.14
C ASN A 106 10.00 2.08 -3.72
N LEU A 107 10.58 1.07 -4.36
CA LEU A 107 10.23 -0.32 -4.08
C LEU A 107 10.98 -0.85 -2.87
N ILE A 108 10.28 -1.63 -2.07
CA ILE A 108 10.80 -2.31 -0.89
C ILE A 108 10.33 -3.77 -0.96
N PRO A 109 10.94 -4.67 -0.20
CA PRO A 109 10.45 -6.05 -0.18
C PRO A 109 8.98 -6.12 0.24
N THR A 110 8.24 -7.03 -0.37
CA THR A 110 6.81 -7.21 -0.07
C THR A 110 6.56 -7.49 1.41
N SER A 111 7.42 -8.29 2.05
CA SER A 111 7.29 -8.56 3.48
C SER A 111 7.38 -7.30 4.32
N GLN A 112 8.31 -6.42 3.98
CA GLN A 112 8.46 -5.14 4.68
C GLN A 112 7.24 -4.24 4.45
N ALA A 113 6.73 -4.20 3.21
CA ALA A 113 5.55 -3.41 2.90
C ALA A 113 4.35 -3.87 3.73
N ARG A 114 4.18 -5.18 3.89
CA ARG A 114 3.08 -5.72 4.70
C ARG A 114 3.23 -5.38 6.18
N GLU A 115 4.45 -5.40 6.71
CA GLU A 115 4.71 -5.00 8.08
C GLU A 115 4.37 -3.53 8.32
N ILE A 116 4.72 -2.67 7.36
CA ILE A 116 4.44 -1.23 7.43
C ILE A 116 2.93 -0.99 7.47
N VAL A 117 2.19 -1.66 6.60
CA VAL A 117 0.73 -1.53 6.55
C VAL A 117 0.10 -2.05 7.83
N ARG A 118 0.59 -3.17 8.36
CA ARG A 118 0.10 -3.73 9.62
C ARG A 118 0.32 -2.75 10.78
N GLU A 119 1.51 -2.18 10.88
CA GLU A 119 1.82 -1.20 11.91
C GLU A 119 0.91 0.02 11.80
N PHE A 120 0.69 0.50 10.57
CA PHE A 120 -0.21 1.64 10.35
C PHE A 120 -1.64 1.30 10.78
N PHE A 121 -2.10 0.10 10.46
CA PHE A 121 -3.44 -0.34 10.86
C PHE A 121 -3.57 -0.34 12.38
N GLU A 122 -2.55 -0.83 13.10
CA GLU A 122 -2.61 -0.94 14.55
C GLU A 122 -2.43 0.41 15.26
N THR A 123 -1.58 1.28 14.74
CA THR A 123 -1.16 2.48 15.47
C THR A 123 -1.63 3.79 14.86
N GLY A 124 -2.00 3.80 13.59
CA GLY A 124 -2.30 5.03 12.86
C GLY A 124 -1.06 5.85 12.53
N ARG A 125 0.13 5.29 12.69
CA ARG A 125 1.39 5.99 12.48
C ARG A 125 2.23 5.30 11.41
N ARG A 126 2.97 6.11 10.65
CA ARG A 126 3.91 5.59 9.68
C ARG A 126 5.08 4.91 10.38
N SER A 127 5.57 3.83 9.77
CA SER A 127 6.75 3.14 10.28
C SER A 127 7.98 4.04 10.21
N THR A 128 8.83 3.97 11.24
CA THR A 128 10.12 4.64 11.26
C THR A 128 11.24 3.74 10.74
N ASN A 129 10.91 2.50 10.37
CA ASN A 129 11.88 1.53 9.87
C ASN A 129 12.12 1.61 8.36
N VAL A 130 11.54 2.61 7.71
CA VAL A 130 11.69 2.85 6.28
C VAL A 130 11.76 4.36 6.07
N GLN A 131 12.41 4.75 4.98
CA GLN A 131 12.44 6.15 4.59
C GLN A 131 11.21 6.46 3.73
N TRP A 132 10.77 7.71 3.81
CA TRP A 132 9.63 8.20 3.07
C TRP A 132 10.03 9.43 2.27
N GLU A 133 9.42 9.61 1.10
CA GLU A 133 9.58 10.85 0.33
C GLU A 133 8.20 11.39 -0.05
N GLU A 134 8.15 12.70 -0.25
CA GLU A 134 6.90 13.35 -0.64
C GLU A 134 6.62 13.12 -2.12
N LEU A 135 5.36 12.85 -2.41
CA LEU A 135 4.85 12.83 -3.77
C LEU A 135 4.18 14.18 -4.05
N ARG A 136 4.57 14.77 -5.14
CA ARG A 136 3.98 16.03 -5.58
C ARG A 136 3.23 15.86 -6.88
#